data_2e55758069634d1d1eb62300c1024482
#
_entry.id   2e55758069634d1d1eb62300c1024482
#
_cell.length_a   1.000
_cell.length_b   1.000
_cell.length_c   1.000
_cell.angle_alpha   90.00
_cell.angle_beta   90.00
_cell.angle_gamma   90.00
#
_symmetry.space_group_name_H-M   'P 1'
#
loop_
_entity.id
_entity.type
_entity.pdbx_description
1 polymer ?
#
loop_
_entity_poly.entity_id
_entity_poly.type
_entity_poly.pdbx_seq_one_letter_code
_entity_poly.pdbx_strand_id
1 'polypeptide(L)'
;VSRGLGDVYKRQDTGGIEPESGDVILSQMREQAQIAIDTADVIIFITDVKQGLVDSDSKVADMLRRSHKPVVLVVNKVDSFEKYMTDVYEFYNLGIGDPHPISAASMLGLGDMLDEVVKHFPDSSKQDDEDDRPRVAIVGKPNVGKSSLINKLAREDRVIVSDIAGTTRDAIDTAIKYDGKEYIFIDTAGLRRKNKIKEDIERYSIIRAVSAVERADVVIVVIDATEGVTEQDAKIAGIAHERGKGIIIAVNKWDAIEKDNNTVKQHTEKIRQILSFIPYAETVSYTHLRAHETLANL
;
A
#
# COMPACT_ATOMS: atom_id res chain seq x y z
N VAL A 1 17.62 10.09 -1.57
CA VAL A 1 17.85 8.79 -0.93
C VAL A 1 19.13 8.90 -0.13
N SER A 2 19.00 9.08 1.18
CA SER A 2 20.14 9.08 2.10
C SER A 2 20.39 7.63 2.51
N ARG A 3 21.48 7.04 2.05
CA ARG A 3 21.99 5.76 2.56
C ARG A 3 22.79 6.04 3.83
N GLY A 4 22.11 6.01 4.98
CA GLY A 4 22.75 5.72 6.26
C GLY A 4 22.44 4.29 6.62
N LEU A 5 23.35 3.62 7.32
CA LEU A 5 23.14 2.31 7.95
C LEU A 5 21.95 2.44 8.92
N GLY A 6 20.77 1.94 8.52
CA GLY A 6 19.54 2.03 9.29
C GLY A 6 18.31 2.12 8.39
N ASP A 7 17.18 2.06 8.99
CA ASP A 7 15.85 1.98 8.40
C ASP A 7 15.60 3.04 7.32
N VAL A 8 14.99 2.64 6.22
CA VAL A 8 14.59 3.56 5.14
C VAL A 8 13.22 4.13 5.48
N TYR A 9 13.18 5.39 5.89
CA TYR A 9 11.94 6.12 6.12
C TYR A 9 11.42 6.72 4.82
N LYS A 10 10.13 6.50 4.54
CA LYS A 10 9.43 7.10 3.42
C LYS A 10 8.56 8.25 3.93
N ARG A 11 8.78 9.45 3.42
CA ARG A 11 7.93 10.60 3.66
C ARG A 11 7.04 10.83 2.44
N GLN A 12 5.74 10.92 2.65
CA GLN A 12 4.74 11.23 1.64
C GLN A 12 4.08 12.56 1.98
N ASP A 13 4.10 13.50 1.04
CA ASP A 13 3.33 14.73 1.10
C ASP A 13 1.91 14.47 0.55
N THR A 14 0.91 14.99 1.24
CA THR A 14 -0.49 14.97 0.80
C THR A 14 -0.93 16.41 0.57
N GLY A 15 -1.57 16.71 -0.53
CA GLY A 15 -2.18 18.02 -0.73
C GLY A 15 -3.12 18.40 0.42
N GLY A 16 -3.44 19.69 0.58
CA GLY A 16 -4.34 20.15 1.65
C GLY A 16 -5.68 19.41 1.62
N ILE A 17 -6.17 19.01 2.79
CA ILE A 17 -7.44 18.28 2.93
C ILE A 17 -8.57 19.29 3.12
N GLU A 18 -9.49 19.37 2.16
CA GLU A 18 -10.78 20.07 2.34
C GLU A 18 -11.91 19.05 2.56
N PRO A 19 -12.47 18.95 3.78
CA PRO A 19 -13.40 17.87 4.15
C PRO A 19 -14.78 17.92 3.46
N GLU A 20 -15.21 19.08 2.94
CA GLU A 20 -16.55 19.26 2.39
C GLU A 20 -16.55 20.07 1.09
N SER A 21 -16.29 19.44 -0.03
CA SER A 21 -16.66 20.03 -1.31
C SER A 21 -17.22 18.96 -2.24
N GLY A 22 -18.27 19.33 -2.97
CA GLY A 22 -18.87 18.48 -4.00
C GLY A 22 -18.07 18.44 -5.31
N ASP A 23 -16.86 18.97 -5.32
CA ASP A 23 -16.00 19.02 -6.48
C ASP A 23 -15.22 17.71 -6.64
N VAL A 24 -15.16 17.17 -7.85
CA VAL A 24 -14.51 15.90 -8.19
C VAL A 24 -13.01 15.92 -7.84
N ILE A 25 -12.35 17.06 -8.03
CA ILE A 25 -10.91 17.22 -7.74
C ILE A 25 -10.65 17.10 -6.22
N LEU A 26 -11.47 17.73 -5.41
CA LEU A 26 -11.33 17.72 -3.95
C LEU A 26 -11.76 16.38 -3.34
N SER A 27 -12.64 15.63 -3.99
CA SER A 27 -12.92 14.24 -3.60
C SER A 27 -11.73 13.32 -3.83
N GLN A 28 -10.97 13.51 -4.90
CA GLN A 28 -9.73 12.77 -5.18
C GLN A 28 -8.61 13.12 -4.19
N MET A 29 -8.48 14.38 -3.80
CA MET A 29 -7.51 14.82 -2.78
C MET A 29 -7.82 14.19 -1.41
N ARG A 30 -9.08 14.14 -1.03
CA ARG A 30 -9.54 13.45 0.20
C ARG A 30 -9.22 11.95 0.17
N GLU A 31 -9.44 11.32 -0.96
CA GLU A 31 -9.14 9.90 -1.16
C GLU A 31 -7.63 9.61 -1.02
N GLN A 32 -6.79 10.44 -1.62
CA GLN A 32 -5.32 10.33 -1.48
C GLN A 32 -4.88 10.54 -0.03
N ALA A 33 -5.49 11.50 0.68
CA ALA A 33 -5.22 11.73 2.08
C ALA A 33 -5.64 10.54 2.96
N GLN A 34 -6.81 9.94 2.69
CA GLN A 34 -7.24 8.73 3.41
C GLN A 34 -6.28 7.58 3.18
N ILE A 35 -5.81 7.38 1.94
CA ILE A 35 -4.78 6.38 1.62
C ILE A 35 -3.50 6.62 2.44
N ALA A 36 -3.04 7.86 2.48
CA ALA A 36 -1.85 8.21 3.24
C ALA A 36 -2.02 7.96 4.74
N ILE A 37 -3.19 8.28 5.31
CA ILE A 37 -3.53 8.01 6.70
C ILE A 37 -3.52 6.51 6.99
N ASP A 38 -4.15 5.70 6.14
CA ASP A 38 -4.28 4.26 6.34
C ASP A 38 -2.94 3.54 6.25
N THR A 39 -2.02 4.04 5.40
CA THR A 39 -0.70 3.42 5.16
C THR A 39 0.42 4.00 6.03
N ALA A 40 0.24 5.15 6.67
CA ALA A 40 1.27 5.77 7.50
C ALA A 40 1.48 5.03 8.82
N ASP A 41 2.73 4.96 9.29
CA ASP A 41 3.09 4.55 10.65
C ASP A 41 2.93 5.71 11.63
N VAL A 42 3.28 6.92 11.20
CA VAL A 42 3.13 8.18 11.95
C VAL A 42 2.61 9.26 11.02
N ILE A 43 1.70 10.09 11.52
CA ILE A 43 1.11 11.20 10.74
C ILE A 43 1.62 12.52 11.33
N ILE A 44 2.12 13.40 10.48
CA ILE A 44 2.42 14.78 10.84
C ILE A 44 1.26 15.63 10.34
N PHE A 45 0.49 16.23 11.25
CA PHE A 45 -0.57 17.16 10.92
C PHE A 45 -0.09 18.61 11.10
N ILE A 46 -0.02 19.36 10.00
CA ILE A 46 0.55 20.71 9.98
C ILE A 46 -0.58 21.74 9.89
N THR A 47 -0.59 22.68 10.83
CA THR A 47 -1.50 23.84 10.90
C THR A 47 -0.72 25.13 10.81
N ASP A 48 -1.41 26.27 10.63
CA ASP A 48 -0.82 27.61 10.47
C ASP A 48 -1.22 28.53 11.63
N VAL A 49 -0.26 28.93 12.48
CA VAL A 49 -0.53 29.80 13.62
C VAL A 49 -1.12 31.16 13.20
N LYS A 50 -0.79 31.68 12.00
CA LYS A 50 -1.26 32.98 11.53
C LYS A 50 -2.72 32.96 11.08
N GLN A 51 -3.22 31.79 10.68
CA GLN A 51 -4.66 31.60 10.38
C GLN A 51 -5.48 31.33 11.64
N GLY A 52 -4.82 30.87 12.72
CA GLY A 52 -5.48 30.35 13.88
C GLY A 52 -6.18 29.02 13.62
N LEU A 53 -6.96 28.56 14.58
CA LEU A 53 -7.72 27.31 14.48
C LEU A 53 -8.95 27.52 13.56
N VAL A 54 -9.02 26.76 12.46
CA VAL A 54 -10.13 26.82 11.50
C VAL A 54 -10.97 25.53 11.54
N ASP A 55 -12.24 25.62 11.07
CA ASP A 55 -13.17 24.48 11.08
C ASP A 55 -12.64 23.26 10.29
N SER A 56 -11.89 23.50 9.23
CA SER A 56 -11.24 22.43 8.46
C SER A 56 -10.24 21.65 9.29
N ASP A 57 -9.47 22.30 10.15
CA ASP A 57 -8.50 21.64 11.03
C ASP A 57 -9.20 20.73 12.03
N SER A 58 -10.32 21.19 12.60
CA SER A 58 -11.14 20.38 13.52
C SER A 58 -11.69 19.13 12.84
N LYS A 59 -12.16 19.24 11.59
CA LYS A 59 -12.68 18.10 10.81
C LYS A 59 -11.59 17.11 10.46
N VAL A 60 -10.40 17.59 10.09
CA VAL A 60 -9.24 16.73 9.84
C VAL A 60 -8.80 16.05 11.13
N ALA A 61 -8.74 16.78 12.25
CA ALA A 61 -8.40 16.20 13.56
C ALA A 61 -9.38 15.09 13.97
N ASP A 62 -10.70 15.23 13.69
CA ASP A 62 -11.70 14.18 13.91
C ASP A 62 -11.42 12.93 13.08
N MET A 63 -11.01 13.10 11.82
CA MET A 63 -10.63 12.01 10.93
C MET A 63 -9.37 11.30 11.44
N LEU A 64 -8.37 12.05 11.87
CA LEU A 64 -7.11 11.52 12.42
C LEU A 64 -7.35 10.76 13.73
N ARG A 65 -8.19 11.24 14.62
CA ARG A 65 -8.56 10.52 15.87
C ARG A 65 -9.20 9.16 15.58
N ARG A 66 -10.01 9.06 14.53
CA ARG A 66 -10.65 7.79 14.12
C ARG A 66 -9.67 6.79 13.50
N SER A 67 -8.55 7.25 12.98
CA SER A 67 -7.54 6.36 12.38
C SER A 67 -6.76 5.55 13.41
N HIS A 68 -6.78 5.97 14.69
CA HIS A 68 -5.98 5.38 15.77
C HIS A 68 -4.47 5.32 15.50
N LYS A 69 -3.99 6.11 14.53
CA LYS A 69 -2.56 6.22 14.23
C LYS A 69 -1.89 7.26 15.14
N PRO A 70 -0.60 7.13 15.42
CA PRO A 70 0.16 8.20 16.07
C PRO A 70 0.12 9.47 15.24
N VAL A 71 -0.22 10.60 15.86
CA VAL A 71 -0.28 11.91 15.20
C VAL A 71 0.62 12.87 15.94
N VAL A 72 1.49 13.55 15.22
CA VAL A 72 2.30 14.67 15.72
C VAL A 72 1.67 15.96 15.18
N LEU A 73 1.06 16.74 16.07
CA LEU A 73 0.47 18.03 15.73
C LEU A 73 1.54 19.09 15.63
N VAL A 74 1.63 19.73 14.47
CA VAL A 74 2.64 20.75 14.18
C VAL A 74 1.97 22.08 13.88
N VAL A 75 2.37 23.14 14.60
CA VAL A 75 1.88 24.50 14.37
C VAL A 75 3.00 25.28 13.70
N ASN A 76 2.86 25.54 12.40
CA ASN A 76 3.87 26.17 11.58
C ASN A 76 3.72 27.71 11.55
N LYS A 77 4.73 28.38 11.02
CA LYS A 77 4.88 29.84 10.90
C LYS A 77 5.05 30.56 12.23
N VAL A 78 5.49 29.85 13.27
CA VAL A 78 5.87 30.41 14.57
C VAL A 78 7.27 31.01 14.45
N ASP A 79 7.37 32.17 13.83
CA ASP A 79 8.66 32.83 13.57
C ASP A 79 9.28 33.43 14.86
N SER A 80 8.49 33.59 15.92
CA SER A 80 8.91 33.99 17.27
C SER A 80 8.07 33.29 18.33
N PHE A 81 8.70 32.54 19.21
CA PHE A 81 8.02 31.86 20.30
C PHE A 81 7.35 32.83 21.27
N GLU A 82 8.02 33.93 21.63
CA GLU A 82 7.48 34.93 22.55
C GLU A 82 6.15 35.52 22.06
N LYS A 83 6.04 35.71 20.74
CA LYS A 83 4.85 36.32 20.14
C LYS A 83 3.68 35.37 19.97
N TYR A 84 3.94 34.14 19.58
CA TYR A 84 2.89 33.22 19.12
C TYR A 84 2.55 32.08 20.08
N MET A 85 3.22 31.94 21.25
CA MET A 85 2.95 30.85 22.16
C MET A 85 1.50 30.82 22.67
N THR A 86 0.89 31.97 22.90
CA THR A 86 -0.52 32.04 23.30
C THR A 86 -1.42 31.45 22.21
N ASP A 87 -1.15 31.80 20.95
CA ASP A 87 -1.94 31.34 19.81
C ASP A 87 -1.71 29.80 19.57
N VAL A 88 -0.51 29.30 19.84
CA VAL A 88 -0.19 27.87 19.76
C VAL A 88 -1.03 27.05 20.75
N TYR A 89 -1.32 27.57 21.93
CA TYR A 89 -2.14 26.88 22.92
C TYR A 89 -3.59 26.64 22.45
N GLU A 90 -4.12 27.43 21.52
CA GLU A 90 -5.46 27.22 20.98
C GLU A 90 -5.56 25.85 20.25
N PHE A 91 -4.47 25.36 19.68
CA PHE A 91 -4.45 24.09 18.95
C PHE A 91 -4.59 22.84 19.83
N TYR A 92 -4.44 22.97 21.16
CA TYR A 92 -4.83 21.89 22.09
C TYR A 92 -6.31 21.50 21.97
N ASN A 93 -7.16 22.42 21.51
CA ASN A 93 -8.59 22.14 21.27
C ASN A 93 -8.83 21.08 20.18
N LEU A 94 -7.83 20.77 19.35
CA LEU A 94 -7.90 19.68 18.37
C LEU A 94 -7.91 18.29 19.03
N GLY A 95 -7.38 18.14 20.25
CA GLY A 95 -7.41 16.89 21.02
C GLY A 95 -6.68 15.71 20.36
N ILE A 96 -5.58 15.99 19.64
CA ILE A 96 -4.76 15.00 18.94
C ILE A 96 -3.30 14.98 19.41
N GLY A 97 -3.02 15.51 20.59
CA GLY A 97 -1.69 15.57 21.19
C GLY A 97 -1.21 16.99 21.43
N ASP A 98 0.03 17.13 21.87
CA ASP A 98 0.67 18.40 22.14
C ASP A 98 1.04 19.11 20.83
N PRO A 99 0.73 20.42 20.67
CA PRO A 99 1.12 21.17 19.50
C PRO A 99 2.62 21.50 19.54
N HIS A 100 3.37 21.11 18.49
CA HIS A 100 4.78 21.41 18.31
C HIS A 100 4.94 22.67 17.46
N PRO A 101 5.34 23.81 18.06
CA PRO A 101 5.54 25.04 17.32
C PRO A 101 6.81 25.00 16.48
N ILE A 102 6.71 25.30 15.20
CA ILE A 102 7.83 25.37 14.28
C ILE A 102 7.77 26.60 13.39
N SER A 103 8.89 26.98 12.84
CA SER A 103 8.95 27.83 11.65
C SER A 103 9.75 27.11 10.56
N ALA A 104 9.04 26.59 9.56
CA ALA A 104 9.69 25.88 8.45
C ALA A 104 10.61 26.82 7.65
N ALA A 105 10.29 28.12 7.56
CA ALA A 105 11.10 29.10 6.85
C ALA A 105 12.43 29.40 7.53
N SER A 106 12.47 29.45 8.87
CA SER A 106 13.67 29.72 9.67
C SER A 106 14.28 28.47 10.31
N MET A 107 13.73 27.30 10.03
CA MET A 107 14.15 26.01 10.60
C MET A 107 14.03 25.93 12.14
N LEU A 108 13.23 26.81 12.76
CA LEU A 108 13.04 26.86 14.20
C LEU A 108 12.12 25.71 14.66
N GLY A 109 12.49 25.00 15.74
CA GLY A 109 11.68 23.93 16.34
C GLY A 109 11.63 22.61 15.55
N LEU A 110 12.30 22.52 14.39
CA LEU A 110 12.26 21.32 13.55
C LEU A 110 12.91 20.10 14.22
N GLY A 111 13.99 20.30 14.99
CA GLY A 111 14.70 19.23 15.69
C GLY A 111 13.77 18.53 16.70
N ASP A 112 13.15 19.30 17.57
CA ASP A 112 12.26 18.79 18.62
C ASP A 112 11.04 18.06 18.01
N MET A 113 10.49 18.61 16.91
CA MET A 113 9.39 17.98 16.19
C MET A 113 9.81 16.65 15.56
N LEU A 114 11.00 16.58 14.97
CA LEU A 114 11.52 15.33 14.38
C LEU A 114 11.83 14.28 15.44
N ASP A 115 12.36 14.69 16.58
CA ASP A 115 12.59 13.80 17.72
C ASP A 115 11.28 13.22 18.23
N GLU A 116 10.20 14.00 18.23
CA GLU A 116 8.86 13.50 18.58
C GLU A 116 8.35 12.48 17.56
N VAL A 117 8.51 12.76 16.27
CA VAL A 117 8.13 11.81 15.19
C VAL A 117 8.86 10.48 15.33
N VAL A 118 10.18 10.53 15.63
CA VAL A 118 11.02 9.32 15.75
C VAL A 118 10.60 8.45 16.93
N LYS A 119 10.10 9.02 18.03
CA LYS A 119 9.58 8.26 19.18
C LYS A 119 8.42 7.33 18.82
N HIS A 120 7.68 7.66 17.77
CA HIS A 120 6.53 6.88 17.31
C HIS A 120 6.89 5.84 16.25
N PHE A 121 8.14 5.79 15.79
CA PHE A 121 8.56 4.74 14.88
C PHE A 121 8.55 3.38 15.60
N PRO A 122 8.19 2.30 14.89
CA PRO A 122 8.34 0.96 15.43
C PRO A 122 9.80 0.73 15.85
N ASP A 123 10.01 0.08 17.00
CA ASP A 123 11.35 -0.30 17.43
C ASP A 123 12.02 -1.18 16.37
N SER A 124 13.04 -0.65 15.73
CA SER A 124 13.87 -1.40 14.76
C SER A 124 14.62 -2.59 15.39
N SER A 125 14.68 -2.66 16.73
CA SER A 125 15.22 -3.80 17.45
C SER A 125 14.36 -5.07 17.39
N LYS A 126 13.15 -4.96 16.86
CA LYS A 126 12.28 -6.07 16.41
C LYS A 126 12.30 -6.23 14.91
N GLN A 127 13.40 -5.84 14.26
CA GLN A 127 13.65 -6.34 12.93
C GLN A 127 13.53 -7.85 13.03
N ASP A 128 12.55 -8.39 12.32
CA ASP A 128 12.50 -9.78 11.97
C ASP A 128 13.94 -10.20 11.66
N ASP A 129 14.46 -11.21 12.36
CA ASP A 129 15.65 -11.95 11.92
C ASP A 129 15.53 -11.99 10.41
N GLU A 130 16.59 -11.59 9.68
CA GLU A 130 16.57 -11.48 8.22
C GLU A 130 15.87 -12.71 7.65
N ASP A 131 14.56 -12.55 7.46
CA ASP A 131 13.75 -13.63 6.92
C ASP A 131 14.02 -13.66 5.42
N ASP A 132 15.07 -14.37 5.04
CA ASP A 132 15.53 -14.54 3.65
C ASP A 132 14.48 -15.19 2.73
N ARG A 133 13.31 -15.55 3.28
CA ARG A 133 12.23 -16.12 2.48
C ARG A 133 11.65 -15.07 1.53
N PRO A 134 11.61 -15.36 0.22
CA PRO A 134 11.02 -14.43 -0.75
C PRO A 134 9.58 -14.06 -0.39
N ARG A 135 9.29 -12.76 -0.37
CA ARG A 135 7.97 -12.21 -0.10
C ARG A 135 7.22 -11.97 -1.41
N VAL A 136 6.05 -12.56 -1.54
CA VAL A 136 5.25 -12.54 -2.78
C VAL A 136 3.92 -11.84 -2.55
N ALA A 137 3.64 -10.78 -3.32
CA ALA A 137 2.34 -10.15 -3.37
C ALA A 137 1.53 -10.62 -4.58
N ILE A 138 0.24 -10.91 -4.39
CA ILE A 138 -0.69 -11.19 -5.49
C ILE A 138 -1.66 -10.02 -5.62
N VAL A 139 -1.56 -9.30 -6.73
CA VAL A 139 -2.30 -8.08 -7.02
C VAL A 139 -3.11 -8.21 -8.32
N GLY A 140 -4.04 -7.30 -8.55
CA GLY A 140 -4.92 -7.29 -9.72
C GLY A 140 -6.34 -6.88 -9.34
N LYS A 141 -7.21 -6.67 -10.32
CA LYS A 141 -8.60 -6.26 -10.13
C LYS A 141 -9.43 -7.19 -9.24
N PRO A 142 -10.53 -6.72 -8.68
CA PRO A 142 -11.53 -7.60 -8.08
C PRO A 142 -11.99 -8.71 -9.06
N ASN A 143 -12.24 -9.90 -8.54
CA ASN A 143 -12.78 -11.05 -9.30
C ASN A 143 -11.91 -11.63 -10.43
N VAL A 144 -10.66 -11.21 -10.59
CA VAL A 144 -9.71 -11.83 -11.55
C VAL A 144 -9.22 -13.21 -11.11
N GLY A 145 -9.53 -13.65 -9.87
CA GLY A 145 -9.19 -14.99 -9.39
C GLY A 145 -8.01 -15.08 -8.43
N LYS A 146 -7.54 -13.95 -7.83
CA LYS A 146 -6.44 -13.94 -6.85
C LYS A 146 -6.66 -14.91 -5.68
N SER A 147 -7.84 -14.87 -5.05
CA SER A 147 -8.19 -15.75 -3.94
C SER A 147 -8.23 -17.22 -4.35
N SER A 148 -8.66 -17.49 -5.58
CA SER A 148 -8.68 -18.85 -6.13
C SER A 148 -7.27 -19.38 -6.36
N LEU A 149 -6.36 -18.53 -6.82
CA LEU A 149 -4.96 -18.88 -6.99
C LEU A 149 -4.31 -19.24 -5.65
N ILE A 150 -4.44 -18.40 -4.62
CA ILE A 150 -3.90 -18.69 -3.28
C ILE A 150 -4.51 -19.96 -2.69
N ASN A 151 -5.84 -20.11 -2.78
CA ASN A 151 -6.52 -21.28 -2.25
C ASN A 151 -6.10 -22.57 -2.96
N LYS A 152 -5.77 -22.50 -4.24
CA LYS A 152 -5.26 -23.63 -5.00
C LYS A 152 -3.85 -23.97 -4.56
N LEU A 153 -2.96 -22.98 -4.49
CA LEU A 153 -1.60 -23.13 -3.96
C LEU A 153 -1.60 -23.74 -2.56
N ALA A 154 -2.49 -23.28 -1.69
CA ALA A 154 -2.58 -23.76 -0.31
C ALA A 154 -3.15 -25.18 -0.15
N ARG A 155 -3.78 -25.76 -1.19
CA ARG A 155 -4.41 -27.09 -1.17
C ARG A 155 -3.59 -28.17 -1.87
N GLU A 156 -2.42 -27.85 -2.39
CA GLU A 156 -1.58 -28.85 -3.04
C GLU A 156 -0.92 -29.77 -2.02
N ASP A 157 -0.87 -31.07 -2.30
CA ASP A 157 -0.36 -32.12 -1.39
C ASP A 157 1.12 -31.94 -1.01
N ARG A 158 1.86 -31.07 -1.71
CA ARG A 158 3.27 -30.73 -1.46
C ARG A 158 3.48 -29.42 -0.73
N VAL A 159 2.39 -28.77 -0.30
CA VAL A 159 2.42 -27.42 0.30
C VAL A 159 2.06 -27.50 1.77
N ILE A 160 2.96 -27.01 2.63
CA ILE A 160 2.69 -26.76 4.05
C ILE A 160 2.36 -25.27 4.18
N VAL A 161 1.21 -24.97 4.76
CA VAL A 161 0.72 -23.58 4.95
C VAL A 161 0.70 -23.28 6.44
N SER A 162 1.31 -22.17 6.81
CA SER A 162 1.20 -21.61 8.15
C SER A 162 0.84 -20.12 8.06
N ASP A 163 -0.07 -19.67 8.92
CA ASP A 163 -0.40 -18.25 9.02
C ASP A 163 0.64 -17.56 9.92
N ILE A 164 1.22 -16.49 9.41
CA ILE A 164 2.16 -15.65 10.14
C ILE A 164 1.38 -14.39 10.53
N ALA A 165 1.33 -14.07 11.83
CA ALA A 165 0.78 -12.81 12.29
C ALA A 165 1.67 -11.67 11.74
N GLY A 166 1.12 -10.86 10.84
CA GLY A 166 1.83 -9.72 10.29
C GLY A 166 2.11 -8.66 11.35
N THR A 167 3.16 -7.89 11.16
CA THR A 167 3.54 -6.76 12.01
C THR A 167 2.54 -5.61 11.98
N THR A 168 1.62 -5.59 11.02
CA THR A 168 0.51 -4.64 10.92
C THR A 168 -0.79 -5.28 11.39
N ARG A 169 -1.56 -4.58 12.22
CA ARG A 169 -2.75 -5.03 12.97
C ARG A 169 -3.84 -5.79 12.18
N ASP A 170 -3.82 -5.77 10.84
CA ASP A 170 -4.85 -6.35 9.97
C ASP A 170 -4.33 -7.24 8.82
N ALA A 171 -3.02 -7.37 8.62
CA ALA A 171 -2.46 -8.19 7.55
C ALA A 171 -2.04 -9.57 8.07
N ILE A 172 -2.66 -10.62 7.56
CA ILE A 172 -2.22 -12.00 7.79
C ILE A 172 -1.42 -12.43 6.57
N ASP A 173 -0.13 -12.63 6.76
CA ASP A 173 0.76 -13.21 5.77
C ASP A 173 0.70 -14.74 5.88
N THR A 174 0.95 -15.42 4.80
CA THR A 174 0.90 -16.90 4.78
C THR A 174 2.23 -17.45 4.27
N ALA A 175 2.90 -18.26 5.07
CA ALA A 175 4.04 -19.02 4.59
C ALA A 175 3.57 -20.23 3.79
N ILE A 176 4.12 -20.39 2.60
CA ILE A 176 3.87 -21.51 1.71
C ILE A 176 5.20 -22.18 1.40
N LYS A 177 5.28 -23.48 1.70
CA LYS A 177 6.47 -24.29 1.37
C LYS A 177 6.17 -25.12 0.12
N TYR A 178 6.99 -24.91 -0.91
CA TYR A 178 6.90 -25.62 -2.18
C TYR A 178 8.27 -26.11 -2.61
N ASP A 179 8.39 -27.39 -2.92
CA ASP A 179 9.62 -28.06 -3.36
C ASP A 179 10.86 -27.76 -2.47
N GLY A 180 10.63 -27.77 -1.15
CA GLY A 180 11.69 -27.54 -0.17
C GLY A 180 12.05 -26.07 0.07
N LYS A 181 11.50 -25.13 -0.70
CA LYS A 181 11.65 -23.69 -0.53
C LYS A 181 10.43 -23.09 0.16
N GLU A 182 10.65 -22.06 0.97
CA GLU A 182 9.57 -21.35 1.66
C GLU A 182 9.40 -19.95 1.06
N TYR A 183 8.14 -19.54 0.91
CA TYR A 183 7.73 -18.24 0.38
C TYR A 183 6.72 -17.61 1.32
N ILE A 184 6.74 -16.30 1.49
CA ILE A 184 5.76 -15.56 2.28
C ILE A 184 4.81 -14.84 1.35
N PHE A 185 3.55 -15.25 1.33
CA PHE A 185 2.49 -14.55 0.60
C PHE A 185 1.87 -13.47 1.47
N ILE A 186 1.96 -12.22 1.00
CA ILE A 186 1.58 -11.01 1.73
C ILE A 186 0.09 -10.73 1.59
N ASP A 187 -0.54 -10.24 2.67
CA ASP A 187 -1.96 -9.81 2.75
C ASP A 187 -2.96 -10.87 2.27
N THR A 188 -2.76 -12.11 2.64
CA THR A 188 -3.64 -13.21 2.24
C THR A 188 -5.00 -13.20 2.95
N ALA A 189 -5.15 -12.51 4.09
CA ALA A 189 -6.42 -12.39 4.82
C ALA A 189 -7.50 -11.70 3.99
N GLY A 190 -7.14 -10.63 3.28
CA GLY A 190 -8.04 -9.95 2.36
C GLY A 190 -8.47 -10.83 1.18
N LEU A 191 -7.64 -11.78 0.80
CA LEU A 191 -7.89 -12.71 -0.29
C LEU A 191 -8.70 -13.95 0.15
N ARG A 192 -8.60 -14.39 1.42
CA ARG A 192 -9.33 -15.55 1.97
C ARG A 192 -10.73 -15.24 2.45
N ARG A 193 -10.99 -14.03 2.93
CA ARG A 193 -12.34 -13.62 3.36
C ARG A 193 -13.21 -13.31 2.16
N LYS A 194 -14.08 -14.25 1.76
CA LYS A 194 -15.24 -13.98 0.90
C LYS A 194 -16.20 -13.12 1.68
N ASN A 195 -16.33 -11.82 1.35
CA ASN A 195 -17.39 -11.06 1.99
C ASN A 195 -17.96 -9.84 1.30
N LYS A 196 -19.13 -9.86 1.39
CA LYS A 196 -20.39 -9.12 1.68
C LYS A 196 -20.35 -7.57 1.80
N ILE A 197 -19.54 -6.82 1.05
CA ILE A 197 -19.74 -5.35 0.95
C ILE A 197 -19.40 -4.95 -0.48
N LYS A 198 -20.39 -4.50 -1.24
CA LYS A 198 -20.32 -4.38 -2.71
C LYS A 198 -19.89 -3.02 -3.26
N GLU A 199 -19.74 -1.96 -2.49
CA GLU A 199 -19.51 -0.61 -3.02
C GLU A 199 -18.17 0.04 -2.67
N ASP A 200 -17.49 -0.38 -1.59
CA ASP A 200 -16.16 0.16 -1.22
C ASP A 200 -14.98 -0.71 -1.69
N ILE A 201 -15.26 -1.79 -2.43
CA ILE A 201 -14.28 -2.85 -2.73
C ILE A 201 -13.19 -2.39 -3.70
N GLU A 202 -13.46 -1.51 -4.65
CA GLU A 202 -12.47 -1.09 -5.65
C GLU A 202 -11.40 -0.17 -5.05
N ARG A 203 -11.79 0.78 -4.22
CA ARG A 203 -10.88 1.73 -3.58
C ARG A 203 -9.92 1.06 -2.60
N TYR A 204 -10.46 0.24 -1.70
CA TYR A 204 -9.65 -0.56 -0.76
C TYR A 204 -8.71 -1.55 -1.47
N SER A 205 -9.09 -2.02 -2.66
CA SER A 205 -8.29 -2.96 -3.45
C SER A 205 -6.97 -2.35 -3.94
N ILE A 206 -6.98 -1.08 -4.39
CA ILE A 206 -5.77 -0.40 -4.88
C ILE A 206 -4.81 -0.09 -3.73
N ILE A 207 -5.33 0.42 -2.61
CA ILE A 207 -4.52 0.75 -1.42
C ILE A 207 -3.80 -0.48 -0.90
N ARG A 208 -4.53 -1.58 -0.73
CA ARG A 208 -3.96 -2.87 -0.31
C ARG A 208 -2.94 -3.39 -1.30
N ALA A 209 -3.22 -3.26 -2.60
CA ALA A 209 -2.27 -3.66 -3.63
C ALA A 209 -0.96 -2.87 -3.53
N VAL A 210 -1.01 -1.55 -3.32
CA VAL A 210 0.19 -0.71 -3.13
C VAL A 210 0.95 -1.11 -1.88
N SER A 211 0.27 -1.27 -0.74
CA SER A 211 0.90 -1.72 0.51
C SER A 211 1.53 -3.11 0.37
N ALA A 212 0.86 -4.04 -0.31
CA ALA A 212 1.41 -5.37 -0.56
C ALA A 212 2.63 -5.32 -1.47
N VAL A 213 2.60 -4.49 -2.53
CA VAL A 213 3.74 -4.27 -3.44
C VAL A 213 4.95 -3.72 -2.67
N GLU A 214 4.76 -2.79 -1.75
CA GLU A 214 5.87 -2.21 -0.97
C GLU A 214 6.60 -3.26 -0.13
N ARG A 215 5.87 -4.20 0.46
CA ARG A 215 6.38 -5.26 1.34
C ARG A 215 6.93 -6.49 0.59
N ALA A 216 6.62 -6.63 -0.70
CA ALA A 216 7.00 -7.79 -1.51
C ALA A 216 8.39 -7.64 -2.12
N ASP A 217 9.02 -8.77 -2.45
CA ASP A 217 10.18 -8.87 -3.34
C ASP A 217 9.72 -9.15 -4.77
N VAL A 218 8.66 -9.97 -4.89
CA VAL A 218 8.06 -10.34 -6.17
C VAL A 218 6.57 -10.04 -6.16
N VAL A 219 6.06 -9.47 -7.26
CA VAL A 219 4.66 -9.10 -7.45
C VAL A 219 4.08 -9.92 -8.59
N ILE A 220 3.04 -10.69 -8.29
CA ILE A 220 2.25 -11.42 -9.28
C ILE A 220 1.04 -10.57 -9.64
N VAL A 221 1.02 -10.00 -10.86
CA VAL A 221 -0.11 -9.24 -11.39
C VAL A 221 -1.05 -10.20 -12.09
N VAL A 222 -2.23 -10.43 -11.51
CA VAL A 222 -3.23 -11.35 -12.07
C VAL A 222 -4.18 -10.60 -12.99
N ILE A 223 -4.24 -11.02 -14.25
CA ILE A 223 -5.05 -10.44 -15.33
C ILE A 223 -6.13 -11.44 -15.76
N ASP A 224 -7.31 -10.94 -16.09
CA ASP A 224 -8.39 -11.73 -16.69
C ASP A 224 -8.16 -11.88 -18.20
N ALA A 225 -8.04 -13.11 -18.71
CA ALA A 225 -7.84 -13.37 -20.13
C ALA A 225 -8.97 -12.83 -21.03
N THR A 226 -10.20 -12.74 -20.49
CA THR A 226 -11.37 -12.26 -21.24
C THR A 226 -11.41 -10.74 -21.41
N GLU A 227 -10.83 -10.00 -20.45
CA GLU A 227 -10.78 -8.53 -20.47
C GLU A 227 -9.45 -8.01 -21.03
N GLY A 228 -8.37 -8.79 -20.88
CA GLY A 228 -7.00 -8.34 -21.17
C GLY A 228 -6.45 -7.38 -20.12
N VAL A 229 -5.35 -6.71 -20.45
CA VAL A 229 -4.71 -5.71 -19.56
C VAL A 229 -5.56 -4.46 -19.50
N THR A 230 -5.90 -4.05 -18.29
CA THR A 230 -6.64 -2.81 -18.05
C THR A 230 -5.72 -1.69 -17.57
N GLU A 231 -6.21 -0.47 -17.56
CA GLU A 231 -5.47 0.69 -17.05
C GLU A 231 -5.06 0.51 -15.58
N GLN A 232 -5.93 -0.10 -14.77
CA GLN A 232 -5.64 -0.41 -13.37
C GLN A 232 -4.52 -1.43 -13.23
N ASP A 233 -4.49 -2.48 -14.04
CA ASP A 233 -3.44 -3.49 -14.04
C ASP A 233 -2.10 -2.87 -14.43
N ALA A 234 -2.09 -2.03 -15.48
CA ALA A 234 -0.91 -1.30 -15.92
C ALA A 234 -0.37 -0.34 -14.83
N LYS A 235 -1.28 0.34 -14.11
CA LYS A 235 -0.92 1.24 -13.01
C LYS A 235 -0.27 0.49 -11.84
N ILE A 236 -0.82 -0.65 -11.43
CA ILE A 236 -0.25 -1.48 -10.37
C ILE A 236 1.11 -2.05 -10.79
N ALA A 237 1.24 -2.54 -12.03
CA ALA A 237 2.50 -3.02 -12.59
C ALA A 237 3.56 -1.90 -12.66
N GLY A 238 3.15 -0.66 -12.98
CA GLY A 238 4.01 0.52 -12.97
C GLY A 238 4.56 0.83 -11.58
N ILE A 239 3.70 0.79 -10.55
CA ILE A 239 4.13 0.99 -9.16
C ILE A 239 5.13 -0.09 -8.74
N ALA A 240 4.89 -1.36 -9.08
CA ALA A 240 5.83 -2.44 -8.78
C ALA A 240 7.19 -2.23 -9.47
N HIS A 241 7.18 -1.78 -10.72
CA HIS A 241 8.40 -1.44 -11.49
C HIS A 241 9.18 -0.30 -10.84
N GLU A 242 8.51 0.81 -10.51
CA GLU A 242 9.12 1.97 -9.85
C GLU A 242 9.72 1.63 -8.49
N ARG A 243 9.17 0.61 -7.81
CA ARG A 243 9.69 0.09 -6.54
C ARG A 243 10.82 -0.95 -6.72
N GLY A 244 11.22 -1.26 -7.95
CA GLY A 244 12.29 -2.21 -8.24
C GLY A 244 11.94 -3.66 -7.88
N LYS A 245 10.64 -4.03 -7.90
CA LYS A 245 10.18 -5.38 -7.56
C LYS A 245 10.29 -6.32 -8.74
N GLY A 246 10.53 -7.62 -8.49
CA GLY A 246 10.32 -8.65 -9.51
C GLY A 246 8.85 -8.70 -9.93
N ILE A 247 8.54 -8.83 -11.22
CA ILE A 247 7.17 -8.82 -11.71
C ILE A 247 6.90 -10.05 -12.55
N ILE A 248 5.78 -10.71 -12.25
CA ILE A 248 5.24 -11.84 -13.01
C ILE A 248 3.82 -11.47 -13.44
N ILE A 249 3.50 -11.65 -14.70
CA ILE A 249 2.15 -11.45 -15.24
C ILE A 249 1.46 -12.81 -15.30
N ALA A 250 0.41 -12.99 -14.52
CA ALA A 250 -0.37 -14.21 -14.45
C ALA A 250 -1.74 -14.03 -15.14
N VAL A 251 -1.93 -14.63 -16.30
CA VAL A 251 -3.16 -14.54 -17.07
C VAL A 251 -4.11 -15.67 -16.67
N ASN A 252 -5.17 -15.33 -15.96
CA ASN A 252 -6.17 -16.27 -15.45
C ASN A 252 -7.40 -16.35 -16.35
N LYS A 253 -8.28 -17.33 -16.08
CA LYS A 253 -9.48 -17.64 -16.85
C LYS A 253 -9.18 -17.99 -18.31
N TRP A 254 -8.04 -18.59 -18.55
CA TRP A 254 -7.58 -18.97 -19.88
C TRP A 254 -8.53 -19.96 -20.58
N ASP A 255 -9.36 -20.67 -19.81
CA ASP A 255 -10.42 -21.57 -20.28
C ASP A 255 -11.64 -20.85 -20.86
N ALA A 256 -11.83 -19.59 -20.52
CA ALA A 256 -13.00 -18.80 -20.94
C ALA A 256 -12.84 -18.13 -22.33
N ILE A 257 -11.66 -18.23 -22.94
CA ILE A 257 -11.42 -17.66 -24.27
C ILE A 257 -11.37 -18.76 -25.35
N GLU A 258 -11.80 -18.42 -26.55
CA GLU A 258 -11.62 -19.28 -27.73
C GLU A 258 -10.14 -19.38 -28.08
N LYS A 259 -9.67 -20.58 -28.40
CA LYS A 259 -8.24 -20.87 -28.60
C LYS A 259 -7.99 -21.41 -29.99
N ASP A 260 -7.01 -20.82 -30.64
CA ASP A 260 -6.34 -21.36 -31.81
C ASP A 260 -4.84 -21.57 -31.52
N ASN A 261 -4.10 -22.06 -32.49
CA ASN A 261 -2.67 -22.32 -32.36
C ASN A 261 -1.83 -21.05 -32.09
N ASN A 262 -2.39 -19.86 -32.33
CA ASN A 262 -1.71 -18.57 -32.19
C ASN A 262 -2.21 -17.74 -31.01
N THR A 263 -3.28 -18.16 -30.33
CA THR A 263 -3.95 -17.38 -29.28
C THR A 263 -2.98 -16.98 -28.14
N VAL A 264 -2.15 -17.90 -27.67
CA VAL A 264 -1.14 -17.63 -26.63
C VAL A 264 -0.17 -16.53 -27.07
N LYS A 265 0.35 -16.67 -28.29
CA LYS A 265 1.31 -15.70 -28.86
C LYS A 265 0.68 -14.32 -28.99
N GLN A 266 -0.51 -14.24 -29.57
CA GLN A 266 -1.22 -12.98 -29.77
C GLN A 266 -1.57 -12.29 -28.45
N HIS A 267 -2.02 -13.03 -27.43
CA HIS A 267 -2.28 -12.48 -26.10
C HIS A 267 -1.01 -11.98 -25.44
N THR A 268 0.07 -12.76 -25.49
CA THR A 268 1.36 -12.34 -24.93
C THR A 268 1.89 -11.09 -25.61
N GLU A 269 1.78 -10.99 -26.93
CA GLU A 269 2.18 -9.81 -27.68
C GLU A 269 1.36 -8.56 -27.32
N LYS A 270 0.03 -8.68 -27.17
CA LYS A 270 -0.82 -7.59 -26.71
C LYS A 270 -0.47 -7.12 -25.30
N ILE A 271 -0.25 -8.06 -24.37
CA ILE A 271 0.18 -7.75 -23.00
C ILE A 271 1.51 -7.00 -23.01
N ARG A 272 2.49 -7.47 -23.79
CA ARG A 272 3.81 -6.82 -23.92
C ARG A 272 3.75 -5.45 -24.58
N GLN A 273 2.83 -5.21 -25.49
CA GLN A 273 2.62 -3.88 -26.08
C GLN A 273 2.12 -2.88 -25.04
N ILE A 274 1.12 -3.27 -24.23
CA ILE A 274 0.54 -2.40 -23.20
C ILE A 274 1.53 -2.20 -22.04
N LEU A 275 2.21 -3.26 -21.61
CA LEU A 275 3.18 -3.25 -20.52
C LEU A 275 4.62 -3.12 -21.05
N SER A 276 4.84 -2.32 -22.08
CA SER A 276 6.14 -2.16 -22.76
C SER A 276 7.24 -1.61 -21.84
N PHE A 277 6.88 -0.99 -20.73
CA PHE A 277 7.82 -0.47 -19.72
C PHE A 277 8.41 -1.57 -18.80
N ILE A 278 7.87 -2.80 -18.84
CA ILE A 278 8.37 -3.97 -18.09
C ILE A 278 8.66 -5.16 -19.02
N PRO A 279 9.55 -5.03 -20.02
CA PRO A 279 9.81 -6.07 -21.02
C PRO A 279 10.39 -7.35 -20.44
N TYR A 280 10.95 -7.29 -19.24
CA TYR A 280 11.55 -8.41 -18.50
C TYR A 280 10.51 -9.27 -17.77
N ALA A 281 9.26 -8.80 -17.62
CA ALA A 281 8.26 -9.53 -16.87
C ALA A 281 7.83 -10.80 -17.61
N GLU A 282 7.95 -11.94 -16.92
CA GLU A 282 7.46 -13.21 -17.43
C GLU A 282 5.93 -13.25 -17.47
N THR A 283 5.37 -13.79 -18.55
CA THR A 283 3.93 -13.91 -18.74
C THR A 283 3.53 -15.38 -18.69
N VAL A 284 2.72 -15.74 -17.72
CA VAL A 284 2.24 -17.11 -17.47
C VAL A 284 0.73 -17.17 -17.63
N SER A 285 0.23 -18.08 -18.46
CA SER A 285 -1.22 -18.30 -18.64
C SER A 285 -1.66 -19.55 -17.88
N TYR A 286 -2.70 -19.44 -17.06
CA TYR A 286 -3.21 -20.57 -16.28
C TYR A 286 -4.74 -20.59 -16.23
N THR A 287 -5.29 -21.75 -15.84
CA THR A 287 -6.71 -21.94 -15.54
C THR A 287 -6.88 -22.40 -14.11
N HIS A 288 -8.01 -22.09 -13.49
CA HIS A 288 -8.33 -22.57 -12.14
C HIS A 288 -8.17 -24.09 -11.94
N LEU A 289 -8.27 -24.85 -13.02
CA LEU A 289 -8.30 -26.30 -13.00
C LEU A 289 -6.93 -26.97 -13.18
N ARG A 290 -5.91 -26.24 -13.70
CA ARG A 290 -4.59 -26.80 -14.06
C ARG A 290 -3.41 -25.94 -13.60
N ALA A 291 -3.42 -25.46 -12.38
CA ALA A 291 -2.28 -24.71 -11.84
C ALA A 291 -0.99 -25.54 -11.72
N HIS A 292 -1.08 -26.87 -11.78
CA HIS A 292 0.03 -27.80 -11.60
C HIS A 292 1.17 -27.69 -12.63
N GLU A 293 0.82 -27.42 -13.89
CA GLU A 293 1.83 -27.42 -14.96
C GLU A 293 2.57 -26.08 -15.09
N THR A 294 1.99 -25.01 -14.56
CA THR A 294 2.48 -23.65 -14.74
C THR A 294 3.50 -23.25 -13.69
N LEU A 295 3.34 -23.73 -12.46
CA LEU A 295 4.26 -23.45 -11.34
C LEU A 295 5.55 -24.27 -11.40
N ALA A 296 5.58 -25.37 -12.12
CA ALA A 296 6.80 -26.16 -12.33
C ALA A 296 7.81 -25.44 -13.24
N ASN A 297 7.38 -24.39 -13.93
CA ASN A 297 8.20 -23.59 -14.86
C ASN A 297 8.53 -22.18 -14.33
N LEU A 298 8.16 -21.84 -13.10
CA LEU A 298 8.57 -20.64 -12.36
C LEU A 298 9.72 -20.97 -11.40
#